data_1e69909b8d1ce311608e3e60e2b39b8e
#
_entry.id   1e69909b8d1ce311608e3e60e2b39b8e
#
_cell.length_a   1.000
_cell.length_b   1.000
_cell.length_c   1.000
_cell.angle_alpha   90.00
_cell.angle_beta   90.00
_cell.angle_gamma   90.00
#
_symmetry.space_group_name_H-M   'P 1'
#
loop_
_entity.id
_entity.type
_entity.pdbx_description
1 polymer ?
#
loop_
_entity_poly.entity_id
_entity_poly.type
_entity_poly.pdbx_seq_one_letter_code
_entity_poly.pdbx_strand_id
1 'polypeptide(L)'
;ADHCSYLQKRFDVFKNQKLFEKMEFSTDRAKIAEWAPLVVNGRDENQSIAANYSAEGTDVDFGSLTRQMVKYLSDKGVKIKFNRHVDDLNRESDGAWVLKTSSTKDDDDPLTLRTRFVFLGAGGGALTLLQKSGIPEGKGYGGFPVSGLFFRNSNPETAAQHNAKVYGQASVGAPPMSVPHLDTRNVDGQRHLMFGPYAGFRPNFLKQGSLMDLPMSIHMDNLYPMLRAGWANMPLTKYLLGELRKTKEERFTSLLEYYPEANPDDWELITAGQRVQIIKKDPKKGGVLQFGTEIVAHADGS
;
A
#
# COMPACT_ATOMS: atom_id res chain seq x y z
N ALA A 1 24.66 17.02 10.67
CA ALA A 1 25.96 16.32 10.51
C ALA A 1 25.77 14.80 10.62
N ASP A 2 25.06 14.32 11.63
CA ASP A 2 24.93 12.89 11.91
C ASP A 2 24.19 12.11 10.80
N HIS A 3 23.18 12.72 10.18
CA HIS A 3 22.41 12.07 9.11
C HIS A 3 23.26 11.85 7.84
N CYS A 4 24.07 12.82 7.44
CA CYS A 4 24.96 12.68 6.28
C CYS A 4 26.04 11.61 6.53
N SER A 5 26.64 11.60 7.73
CA SER A 5 27.62 10.58 8.14
C SER A 5 27.00 9.18 8.19
N TYR A 6 25.74 9.06 8.65
CA TYR A 6 25.05 7.79 8.66
C TYR A 6 24.81 7.27 7.23
N LEU A 7 24.40 8.15 6.31
CA LEU A 7 24.15 7.78 4.92
C LEU A 7 25.44 7.33 4.20
N GLN A 8 26.57 8.00 4.48
CA GLN A 8 27.88 7.58 4.01
C GLN A 8 28.24 6.17 4.50
N LYS A 9 28.08 5.91 5.80
CA LYS A 9 28.35 4.58 6.35
C LYS A 9 27.47 3.49 5.71
N ARG A 10 26.22 3.79 5.45
CA ARG A 10 25.33 2.85 4.71
C ARG A 10 25.85 2.59 3.31
N PHE A 11 26.24 3.62 2.58
CA PHE A 11 26.84 3.46 1.26
C PHE A 11 28.07 2.56 1.30
N ASP A 12 28.99 2.80 2.26
CA ASP A 12 30.23 2.03 2.40
C ASP A 12 29.98 0.54 2.68
N VAL A 13 28.88 0.21 3.38
CA VAL A 13 28.47 -1.18 3.61
C VAL A 13 27.90 -1.83 2.34
N PHE A 14 27.06 -1.09 1.59
CA PHE A 14 26.32 -1.68 0.48
C PHE A 14 27.04 -1.66 -0.87
N LYS A 15 27.92 -0.69 -1.14
CA LYS A 15 28.60 -0.52 -2.44
C LYS A 15 29.34 -1.77 -2.95
N ASN A 16 29.77 -2.65 -2.04
CA ASN A 16 30.47 -3.89 -2.39
C ASN A 16 29.52 -5.08 -2.65
N GLN A 17 28.21 -4.89 -2.50
CA GLN A 17 27.24 -5.92 -2.79
C GLN A 17 26.77 -5.78 -4.24
N LYS A 18 26.70 -6.88 -4.96
CA LYS A 18 26.31 -6.95 -6.38
C LYS A 18 25.02 -6.17 -6.71
N LEU A 19 24.04 -6.20 -5.80
CA LEU A 19 22.77 -5.50 -5.98
C LEU A 19 22.90 -3.96 -5.94
N PHE A 20 23.98 -3.43 -5.35
CA PHE A 20 24.20 -2.01 -5.14
C PHE A 20 25.49 -1.50 -5.78
N GLU A 21 26.12 -2.29 -6.67
CA GLU A 21 27.41 -1.95 -7.28
C GLU A 21 27.40 -0.64 -8.08
N LYS A 22 26.22 -0.24 -8.60
CA LYS A 22 26.01 0.99 -9.36
C LYS A 22 25.45 2.15 -8.52
N MET A 23 25.31 1.94 -7.20
CA MET A 23 24.86 3.00 -6.32
C MET A 23 25.93 4.08 -6.17
N GLU A 24 25.52 5.33 -6.27
CA GLU A 24 26.37 6.50 -6.06
C GLU A 24 26.07 7.16 -4.72
N PHE A 25 27.05 7.81 -4.14
CA PHE A 25 26.90 8.67 -2.95
C PHE A 25 27.45 10.07 -3.28
N SER A 26 26.76 11.10 -2.82
CA SER A 26 27.25 12.48 -2.93
C SER A 26 26.81 13.33 -1.74
N THR A 27 27.66 14.27 -1.38
CA THR A 27 27.40 15.44 -0.54
C THR A 27 27.46 16.74 -1.34
N ASP A 28 27.81 16.64 -2.62
CA ASP A 28 27.83 17.78 -3.53
C ASP A 28 26.39 18.18 -3.91
N ARG A 29 26.03 19.39 -3.60
CA ARG A 29 24.73 19.98 -3.84
C ARG A 29 24.39 20.01 -5.33
N ALA A 30 25.33 20.34 -6.20
CA ALA A 30 25.12 20.37 -7.64
C ALA A 30 24.81 18.96 -8.18
N LYS A 31 25.57 17.97 -7.71
CA LYS A 31 25.31 16.55 -8.08
C LYS A 31 23.98 16.04 -7.58
N ILE A 32 23.57 16.39 -6.37
CA ILE A 32 22.26 16.01 -5.84
C ILE A 32 21.13 16.71 -6.60
N ALA A 33 21.34 17.97 -7.06
CA ALA A 33 20.37 18.69 -7.89
C ALA A 33 20.19 18.04 -9.26
N GLU A 34 21.22 17.43 -9.85
CA GLU A 34 21.08 16.63 -11.09
C GLU A 34 20.13 15.44 -10.88
N TRP A 35 20.18 14.78 -9.72
CA TRP A 35 19.36 13.63 -9.41
C TRP A 35 17.91 13.99 -9.01
N ALA A 36 17.77 15.06 -8.21
CA ALA A 36 16.50 15.47 -7.61
C ALA A 36 16.45 16.99 -7.39
N PRO A 37 16.25 17.80 -8.44
CA PRO A 37 16.37 19.26 -8.36
C PRO A 37 15.40 19.87 -7.34
N LEU A 38 14.17 19.41 -7.25
CA LEU A 38 13.17 19.94 -6.31
C LEU A 38 13.56 19.78 -4.84
N VAL A 39 14.44 18.82 -4.54
CA VAL A 39 14.92 18.60 -3.16
C VAL A 39 15.98 19.64 -2.77
N VAL A 40 16.66 20.23 -3.74
CA VAL A 40 17.77 21.17 -3.53
C VAL A 40 17.33 22.62 -3.65
N ASN A 41 16.46 22.90 -4.63
CA ASN A 41 15.98 24.26 -4.90
C ASN A 41 15.28 24.86 -3.67
N GLY A 42 15.60 26.12 -3.36
CA GLY A 42 15.06 26.85 -2.21
C GLY A 42 15.56 26.38 -0.85
N ARG A 43 16.46 25.40 -0.81
CA ARG A 43 17.04 24.89 0.46
C ARG A 43 18.20 25.78 0.92
N ASP A 44 18.23 26.10 2.22
CA ASP A 44 19.32 26.86 2.83
C ASP A 44 20.70 26.31 2.41
N GLU A 45 21.54 27.18 1.88
CA GLU A 45 22.89 26.83 1.40
C GLU A 45 23.80 26.28 2.48
N ASN A 46 23.60 26.69 3.75
CA ASN A 46 24.35 26.21 4.89
C ASN A 46 23.90 24.85 5.41
N GLN A 47 22.76 24.34 4.94
CA GLN A 47 22.25 23.03 5.33
C GLN A 47 23.06 21.93 4.64
N SER A 48 23.75 21.11 5.43
CA SER A 48 24.42 19.92 4.94
C SER A 48 23.40 18.94 4.37
N ILE A 49 23.65 18.45 3.16
CA ILE A 49 22.84 17.41 2.50
C ILE A 49 23.73 16.25 2.03
N ALA A 50 23.14 15.08 1.93
CA ALA A 50 23.77 13.91 1.32
C ALA A 50 22.69 13.04 0.67
N ALA A 51 23.05 12.33 -0.38
CA ALA A 51 22.15 11.39 -1.05
C ALA A 51 22.91 10.13 -1.49
N ASN A 52 22.21 8.99 -1.43
CA ASN A 52 22.54 7.80 -2.20
C ASN A 52 21.62 7.76 -3.41
N TYR A 53 22.19 7.51 -4.58
CA TYR A 53 21.44 7.44 -5.84
C TYR A 53 21.59 6.06 -6.48
N SER A 54 20.50 5.53 -7.01
CA SER A 54 20.50 4.36 -7.88
C SER A 54 19.65 4.65 -9.10
N ALA A 55 20.24 4.51 -10.28
CA ALA A 55 19.55 4.71 -11.56
C ALA A 55 18.61 3.55 -11.94
N GLU A 56 18.68 2.43 -11.24
CA GLU A 56 17.94 1.19 -11.55
C GLU A 56 16.53 1.15 -10.96
N GLY A 57 16.07 2.25 -10.35
CA GLY A 57 14.70 2.38 -9.86
C GLY A 57 13.67 2.38 -10.99
N THR A 58 12.49 1.82 -10.73
CA THR A 58 11.39 1.72 -11.70
C THR A 58 10.10 2.19 -11.08
N ASP A 59 9.31 2.93 -11.85
CA ASP A 59 7.89 3.17 -11.57
C ASP A 59 7.02 2.24 -12.40
N VAL A 60 5.92 1.75 -11.82
CA VAL A 60 4.98 0.84 -12.48
C VAL A 60 3.58 1.42 -12.42
N ASP A 61 2.98 1.66 -13.57
CA ASP A 61 1.54 1.88 -13.70
C ASP A 61 0.79 0.55 -13.56
N PHE A 62 0.39 0.23 -12.33
CA PHE A 62 -0.31 -1.02 -12.03
C PHE A 62 -1.67 -1.11 -12.72
N GLY A 63 -2.33 0.02 -13.01
CA GLY A 63 -3.58 0.05 -13.78
C GLY A 63 -3.34 -0.44 -15.21
N SER A 64 -2.37 0.13 -15.90
CA SER A 64 -1.98 -0.29 -17.25
C SER A 64 -1.48 -1.73 -17.30
N LEU A 65 -0.65 -2.14 -16.34
CA LEU A 65 -0.18 -3.53 -16.23
C LEU A 65 -1.37 -4.50 -16.08
N THR A 66 -2.31 -4.19 -15.18
CA THR A 66 -3.50 -5.04 -14.97
C THR A 66 -4.34 -5.15 -16.23
N ARG A 67 -4.59 -4.05 -16.95
CA ARG A 67 -5.32 -4.08 -18.24
C ARG A 67 -4.62 -4.93 -19.29
N GLN A 68 -3.29 -4.84 -19.38
CA GLN A 68 -2.51 -5.66 -20.30
C GLN A 68 -2.57 -7.15 -19.94
N MET A 69 -2.44 -7.50 -18.65
CA MET A 69 -2.58 -8.87 -18.18
C MET A 69 -3.97 -9.44 -18.44
N VAL A 70 -5.02 -8.67 -18.17
CA VAL A 70 -6.41 -9.05 -18.45
C VAL A 70 -6.63 -9.30 -19.94
N LYS A 71 -6.12 -8.38 -20.81
CA LYS A 71 -6.18 -8.57 -22.26
C LYS A 71 -5.46 -9.84 -22.68
N TYR A 72 -4.24 -10.06 -22.22
CA TYR A 72 -3.47 -11.26 -22.53
C TYR A 72 -4.22 -12.55 -22.14
N LEU A 73 -4.79 -12.59 -20.95
CA LEU A 73 -5.57 -13.75 -20.49
C LEU A 73 -6.82 -13.98 -21.35
N SER A 74 -7.53 -12.90 -21.72
CA SER A 74 -8.69 -12.96 -22.61
C SER A 74 -8.30 -13.50 -23.98
N ASP A 75 -7.18 -13.04 -24.55
CA ASP A 75 -6.65 -13.52 -25.84
C ASP A 75 -6.25 -15.03 -25.79
N LYS A 76 -5.94 -15.53 -24.59
CA LYS A 76 -5.70 -16.96 -24.30
C LYS A 76 -6.98 -17.78 -24.04
N GLY A 77 -8.15 -17.17 -24.16
CA GLY A 77 -9.44 -17.86 -24.00
C GLY A 77 -9.93 -17.95 -22.56
N VAL A 78 -9.29 -17.27 -21.61
CA VAL A 78 -9.80 -17.16 -20.23
C VAL A 78 -11.08 -16.34 -20.23
N LYS A 79 -12.17 -16.89 -19.68
CA LYS A 79 -13.44 -16.19 -19.55
C LYS A 79 -13.38 -15.20 -18.40
N ILE A 80 -13.41 -13.91 -18.71
CA ILE A 80 -13.37 -12.82 -17.72
C ILE A 80 -14.73 -12.15 -17.68
N LYS A 81 -15.30 -12.01 -16.48
CA LYS A 81 -16.55 -11.31 -16.24
C LYS A 81 -16.27 -10.05 -15.41
N PHE A 82 -16.45 -8.91 -16.05
CA PHE A 82 -16.37 -7.59 -15.38
C PHE A 82 -17.67 -7.21 -14.71
N ASN A 83 -17.61 -6.20 -13.84
CA ASN A 83 -18.75 -5.65 -13.13
C ASN A 83 -19.53 -6.72 -12.37
N ARG A 84 -18.83 -7.66 -11.74
CA ARG A 84 -19.39 -8.72 -10.91
C ARG A 84 -18.84 -8.62 -9.49
N HIS A 85 -19.74 -8.59 -8.54
CA HIS A 85 -19.45 -8.76 -7.13
C HIS A 85 -19.75 -10.20 -6.72
N VAL A 86 -18.85 -10.84 -5.97
CA VAL A 86 -19.13 -12.15 -5.37
C VAL A 86 -19.80 -11.92 -4.03
N ASP A 87 -21.09 -12.23 -3.96
CA ASP A 87 -21.92 -11.98 -2.79
C ASP A 87 -21.77 -13.09 -1.76
N ASP A 88 -21.64 -14.33 -2.24
CA ASP A 88 -21.58 -15.50 -1.38
C ASP A 88 -20.76 -16.62 -2.00
N LEU A 89 -20.22 -17.48 -1.14
CA LEU A 89 -19.36 -18.59 -1.50
C LEU A 89 -19.62 -19.74 -0.52
N ASN A 90 -20.20 -20.81 -1.04
CA ASN A 90 -20.56 -21.98 -0.23
C ASN A 90 -20.02 -23.27 -0.86
N ARG A 91 -19.69 -24.23 -0.02
CA ARG A 91 -19.29 -25.57 -0.45
C ARG A 91 -20.46 -26.54 -0.34
N GLU A 92 -20.69 -27.31 -1.39
CA GLU A 92 -21.72 -28.34 -1.42
C GLU A 92 -21.20 -29.67 -0.85
N SER A 93 -22.11 -30.60 -0.57
CA SER A 93 -21.80 -31.91 0.01
C SER A 93 -20.92 -32.79 -0.88
N ASP A 94 -20.91 -32.55 -2.18
CA ASP A 94 -20.07 -33.25 -3.15
C ASP A 94 -18.69 -32.60 -3.34
N GLY A 95 -18.37 -31.58 -2.55
CA GLY A 95 -17.09 -30.87 -2.57
C GLY A 95 -16.98 -29.72 -3.56
N ALA A 96 -17.99 -29.49 -4.39
CA ALA A 96 -17.98 -28.36 -5.31
C ALA A 96 -18.28 -27.03 -4.60
N TRP A 97 -17.72 -25.97 -5.13
CA TRP A 97 -17.98 -24.60 -4.69
C TRP A 97 -19.11 -23.96 -5.51
N VAL A 98 -20.00 -23.26 -4.84
CA VAL A 98 -21.04 -22.46 -5.46
C VAL A 98 -20.83 -20.99 -5.09
N LEU A 99 -20.63 -20.16 -6.10
CA LEU A 99 -20.49 -18.71 -5.97
C LEU A 99 -21.75 -18.04 -6.47
N LYS A 100 -22.33 -17.18 -5.62
CA LYS A 100 -23.40 -16.27 -6.02
C LYS A 100 -22.81 -14.91 -6.31
N THR A 101 -23.18 -14.33 -7.43
CA THR A 101 -22.66 -13.03 -7.85
C THR A 101 -23.78 -12.12 -8.31
N SER A 102 -23.64 -10.83 -8.01
CA SER A 102 -24.50 -9.76 -8.53
C SER A 102 -23.76 -8.87 -9.52
N SER A 103 -24.48 -8.19 -10.38
CA SER A 103 -23.93 -7.15 -11.24
C SER A 103 -23.70 -5.88 -10.42
N THR A 104 -22.58 -5.17 -10.69
CA THR A 104 -22.33 -3.84 -10.12
C THR A 104 -22.98 -2.72 -10.95
N LYS A 105 -23.63 -3.06 -12.06
CA LYS A 105 -24.30 -2.11 -12.97
C LYS A 105 -25.80 -2.31 -13.09
N ASP A 106 -26.25 -3.54 -12.88
CA ASP A 106 -27.64 -3.93 -13.05
C ASP A 106 -28.00 -4.95 -11.96
N ASP A 107 -28.90 -4.58 -11.06
CA ASP A 107 -29.29 -5.39 -9.90
C ASP A 107 -30.08 -6.65 -10.29
N ASP A 108 -30.66 -6.70 -11.50
CA ASP A 108 -31.47 -7.81 -11.98
C ASP A 108 -30.71 -8.92 -12.74
N ASP A 109 -29.37 -8.90 -12.69
CA ASP A 109 -28.55 -9.92 -13.35
C ASP A 109 -27.73 -10.78 -12.34
N PRO A 110 -28.38 -11.61 -11.51
CA PRO A 110 -27.70 -12.55 -10.65
C PRO A 110 -27.10 -13.70 -11.47
N LEU A 111 -25.90 -14.15 -11.10
CA LEU A 111 -25.27 -15.29 -11.72
C LEU A 111 -24.74 -16.23 -10.64
N THR A 112 -25.11 -17.51 -10.76
CA THR A 112 -24.58 -18.58 -9.92
C THR A 112 -23.56 -19.39 -10.73
N LEU A 113 -22.36 -19.56 -10.16
CA LEU A 113 -21.30 -20.36 -10.75
C LEU A 113 -20.97 -21.54 -9.85
N ARG A 114 -20.75 -22.70 -10.46
CA ARG A 114 -20.34 -23.93 -9.77
C ARG A 114 -18.98 -24.37 -10.30
N THR A 115 -18.04 -24.64 -9.38
CA THR A 115 -16.66 -25.01 -9.74
C THR A 115 -16.04 -25.96 -8.72
N ARG A 116 -14.99 -26.66 -9.11
CA ARG A 116 -14.24 -27.57 -8.23
C ARG A 116 -13.15 -26.86 -7.42
N PHE A 117 -12.71 -25.71 -7.88
CA PHE A 117 -11.63 -24.94 -7.25
C PHE A 117 -11.92 -23.45 -7.29
N VAL A 118 -11.56 -22.73 -6.22
CA VAL A 118 -11.68 -21.27 -6.12
C VAL A 118 -10.37 -20.67 -5.64
N PHE A 119 -9.85 -19.68 -6.35
CA PHE A 119 -8.74 -18.87 -5.91
C PHE A 119 -9.23 -17.46 -5.54
N LEU A 120 -9.08 -17.08 -4.28
CA LEU A 120 -9.52 -15.78 -3.76
C LEU A 120 -8.41 -14.74 -3.91
N GLY A 121 -8.32 -14.10 -5.07
CA GLY A 121 -7.39 -13.01 -5.38
C GLY A 121 -8.00 -11.61 -5.24
N ALA A 122 -8.94 -11.40 -4.30
CA ALA A 122 -9.80 -10.22 -4.21
C ALA A 122 -9.20 -9.03 -3.43
N GLY A 123 -7.88 -9.00 -3.21
CA GLY A 123 -7.22 -7.91 -2.46
C GLY A 123 -7.83 -7.74 -1.06
N GLY A 124 -8.24 -6.53 -0.68
CA GLY A 124 -8.90 -6.28 0.61
C GLY A 124 -10.20 -7.06 0.83
N GLY A 125 -10.91 -7.44 -0.24
CA GLY A 125 -12.12 -8.26 -0.17
C GLY A 125 -11.86 -9.75 0.09
N ALA A 126 -10.61 -10.21 -0.02
CA ALA A 126 -10.28 -11.62 0.18
C ALA A 126 -10.59 -12.11 1.60
N LEU A 127 -10.42 -11.27 2.63
CA LEU A 127 -10.74 -11.63 4.01
C LEU A 127 -12.22 -11.97 4.19
N THR A 128 -13.11 -11.13 3.65
CA THR A 128 -14.57 -11.35 3.73
C THR A 128 -14.97 -12.65 3.01
N LEU A 129 -14.40 -12.91 1.84
CA LEU A 129 -14.67 -14.14 1.09
C LEU A 129 -14.09 -15.38 1.79
N LEU A 130 -12.91 -15.26 2.39
CA LEU A 130 -12.33 -16.33 3.22
C LEU A 130 -13.25 -16.69 4.41
N GLN A 131 -13.81 -15.69 5.08
CA GLN A 131 -14.75 -15.90 6.18
C GLN A 131 -16.04 -16.57 5.67
N LYS A 132 -16.57 -16.13 4.53
CA LYS A 132 -17.77 -16.73 3.89
C LYS A 132 -17.53 -18.17 3.42
N SER A 133 -16.32 -18.52 3.01
CA SER A 133 -16.00 -19.88 2.56
C SER A 133 -16.21 -20.95 3.65
N GLY A 134 -16.16 -20.56 4.92
CA GLY A 134 -16.37 -21.44 6.05
C GLY A 134 -15.26 -22.50 6.27
N ILE A 135 -14.14 -22.43 5.53
CA ILE A 135 -13.05 -23.39 5.71
C ILE A 135 -12.41 -23.25 7.09
N PRO A 136 -12.03 -24.37 7.73
CA PRO A 136 -11.45 -24.34 9.08
C PRO A 136 -10.18 -23.47 9.17
N GLU A 137 -9.37 -23.46 8.13
CA GLU A 137 -8.11 -22.73 8.03
C GLU A 137 -8.30 -21.21 8.01
N GLY A 138 -9.51 -20.73 7.64
CA GLY A 138 -9.89 -19.33 7.67
C GLY A 138 -10.28 -18.79 9.04
N LYS A 139 -10.43 -19.65 10.06
CA LYS A 139 -10.86 -19.24 11.40
C LYS A 139 -9.78 -18.45 12.14
N GLY A 140 -10.22 -17.38 12.81
CA GLY A 140 -9.34 -16.52 13.61
C GLY A 140 -8.55 -15.50 12.79
N TYR A 141 -8.85 -15.37 11.47
CA TYR A 141 -8.35 -14.28 10.65
C TYR A 141 -9.22 -13.05 10.81
N GLY A 142 -8.59 -11.92 11.05
CA GLY A 142 -9.20 -10.60 11.08
C GLY A 142 -8.39 -9.63 10.24
N GLY A 143 -8.88 -8.41 10.10
CA GLY A 143 -8.24 -7.39 9.31
C GLY A 143 -8.31 -6.02 9.96
N PHE A 144 -7.28 -5.22 9.74
CA PHE A 144 -7.26 -3.82 10.09
C PHE A 144 -7.04 -3.00 8.80
N PRO A 145 -8.05 -2.24 8.36
CA PRO A 145 -7.94 -1.47 7.12
C PRO A 145 -7.04 -0.24 7.34
N VAL A 146 -6.08 -0.07 6.42
CA VAL A 146 -5.16 1.08 6.41
C VAL A 146 -5.24 1.72 5.04
N SER A 147 -5.51 3.02 5.01
CA SER A 147 -5.43 3.81 3.78
C SER A 147 -4.11 4.58 3.71
N GLY A 148 -3.60 4.75 2.50
CA GLY A 148 -2.49 5.65 2.21
C GLY A 148 -3.00 6.97 1.67
N LEU A 149 -2.76 8.05 2.39
CA LEU A 149 -3.03 9.39 1.91
C LEU A 149 -1.77 9.94 1.25
N PHE A 150 -1.93 10.64 0.12
CA PHE A 150 -0.84 11.29 -0.59
C PHE A 150 -1.24 12.70 -0.98
N PHE A 151 -0.30 13.61 -0.92
CA PHE A 151 -0.38 14.82 -1.71
C PHE A 151 -0.07 14.49 -3.17
N ARG A 152 -0.88 14.99 -4.07
CA ARG A 152 -0.71 14.90 -5.51
C ARG A 152 -0.60 16.29 -6.11
N ASN A 153 0.44 16.52 -6.90
CA ASN A 153 0.57 17.66 -7.77
C ASN A 153 0.46 17.18 -9.23
N SER A 154 -0.49 17.73 -9.96
CA SER A 154 -0.77 17.38 -11.36
C SER A 154 -0.30 18.45 -12.34
N ASN A 155 0.42 19.49 -11.87
CA ASN A 155 1.03 20.49 -12.74
C ASN A 155 2.14 19.84 -13.57
N PRO A 156 2.01 19.80 -14.90
CA PRO A 156 2.98 19.11 -15.75
C PRO A 156 4.36 19.79 -15.74
N GLU A 157 4.44 21.10 -15.56
CA GLU A 157 5.70 21.83 -15.49
C GLU A 157 6.50 21.46 -14.23
N THR A 158 5.83 21.41 -13.08
CA THR A 158 6.44 20.97 -11.83
C THR A 158 6.82 19.50 -11.89
N ALA A 159 5.93 18.65 -12.41
CA ALA A 159 6.18 17.21 -12.51
C ALA A 159 7.33 16.88 -13.48
N ALA A 160 7.55 17.71 -14.52
CA ALA A 160 8.65 17.54 -15.48
C ALA A 160 10.03 17.79 -14.85
N GLN A 161 10.10 18.61 -13.79
CA GLN A 161 11.36 18.96 -13.13
C GLN A 161 11.89 17.83 -12.22
N HIS A 162 11.09 16.81 -11.91
CA HIS A 162 11.49 15.75 -11.00
C HIS A 162 11.38 14.38 -11.67
N ASN A 163 12.44 13.58 -11.62
CA ASN A 163 12.46 12.25 -12.22
C ASN A 163 13.07 11.22 -11.27
N ALA A 164 12.68 11.30 -10.01
CA ALA A 164 13.23 10.48 -8.97
C ALA A 164 12.14 10.00 -8.01
N LYS A 165 12.50 9.02 -7.21
CA LYS A 165 11.79 8.59 -6.03
C LYS A 165 12.68 8.83 -4.82
N VAL A 166 12.35 9.86 -4.03
CA VAL A 166 13.19 10.33 -2.94
C VAL A 166 12.64 9.88 -1.59
N TYR A 167 13.43 9.09 -0.89
CA TYR A 167 13.15 8.65 0.48
C TYR A 167 13.98 9.48 1.46
N GLY A 168 13.36 9.97 2.51
CA GLY A 168 14.04 10.55 3.65
C GLY A 168 14.47 9.50 4.67
N GLN A 169 15.16 9.96 5.71
CA GLN A 169 15.50 9.12 6.84
C GLN A 169 14.36 9.10 7.85
N ALA A 170 13.97 7.90 8.29
CA ALA A 170 13.03 7.76 9.39
C ALA A 170 13.58 8.34 10.68
N SER A 171 12.74 8.99 11.46
CA SER A 171 13.07 9.37 12.83
C SER A 171 13.37 8.13 13.67
N VAL A 172 14.24 8.24 14.65
CA VAL A 172 14.58 7.12 15.54
C VAL A 172 13.31 6.63 16.25
N GLY A 173 13.02 5.33 16.11
CA GLY A 173 11.84 4.70 16.70
C GLY A 173 10.56 4.80 15.84
N ALA A 174 10.59 5.48 14.70
CA ALA A 174 9.46 5.50 13.79
C ALA A 174 9.24 4.12 13.11
N PRO A 175 7.99 3.72 12.86
CA PRO A 175 7.72 2.49 12.12
C PRO A 175 8.34 2.53 10.70
N PRO A 176 8.85 1.41 10.17
CA PRO A 176 9.57 1.38 8.88
C PRO A 176 8.79 1.96 7.68
N MET A 177 7.46 2.00 7.76
CA MET A 177 6.58 2.47 6.69
C MET A 177 6.01 3.89 6.94
N SER A 178 6.57 4.63 7.90
CA SER A 178 6.05 5.93 8.32
C SER A 178 6.67 7.12 7.61
N VAL A 179 7.68 6.89 6.76
CA VAL A 179 8.40 7.98 6.09
C VAL A 179 7.76 8.27 4.75
N PRO A 180 7.21 9.47 4.56
CA PRO A 180 6.78 9.92 3.25
C PRO A 180 7.95 9.96 2.27
N HIS A 181 7.65 9.82 1.00
CA HIS A 181 8.62 9.96 -0.09
C HIS A 181 8.05 10.84 -1.19
N LEU A 182 8.94 11.56 -1.87
CA LEU A 182 8.59 12.39 -3.02
C LEU A 182 8.85 11.61 -4.30
N ASP A 183 7.79 11.28 -5.02
CA ASP A 183 7.85 10.42 -6.19
C ASP A 183 7.32 11.12 -7.43
N THR A 184 7.98 10.90 -8.55
CA THR A 184 7.34 11.01 -9.86
C THR A 184 6.60 9.71 -10.16
N ARG A 185 5.32 9.83 -10.56
CA ARG A 185 4.47 8.69 -10.91
C ARG A 185 3.83 8.92 -12.27
N ASN A 186 3.85 7.88 -13.10
CA ASN A 186 3.09 7.86 -14.34
C ASN A 186 1.85 6.99 -14.16
N VAL A 187 0.67 7.59 -14.30
CA VAL A 187 -0.62 6.92 -14.14
C VAL A 187 -1.48 7.25 -15.35
N ASP A 188 -1.91 6.23 -16.09
CA ASP A 188 -2.72 6.39 -17.31
C ASP A 188 -2.12 7.38 -18.33
N GLY A 189 -0.79 7.37 -18.46
CA GLY A 189 -0.05 8.25 -19.37
C GLY A 189 0.14 9.69 -18.87
N GLN A 190 -0.36 10.02 -17.69
CA GLN A 190 -0.17 11.33 -17.06
C GLN A 190 0.92 11.26 -15.98
N ARG A 191 1.75 12.27 -15.96
CA ARG A 191 2.83 12.41 -14.99
C ARG A 191 2.39 13.29 -13.83
N HIS A 192 2.60 12.78 -12.62
CA HIS A 192 2.27 13.47 -11.37
C HIS A 192 3.45 13.44 -10.42
N LEU A 193 3.54 14.44 -9.53
CA LEU A 193 4.31 14.31 -8.31
C LEU A 193 3.40 13.81 -7.19
N MET A 194 3.91 12.87 -6.42
CA MET A 194 3.22 12.30 -5.27
C MET A 194 4.10 12.43 -4.03
N PHE A 195 3.53 12.86 -2.93
CA PHE A 195 4.23 12.89 -1.65
C PHE A 195 3.42 12.16 -0.58
N GLY A 196 3.98 11.15 0.02
CA GLY A 196 3.34 10.25 0.98
C GLY A 196 4.05 8.90 1.04
N PRO A 197 3.42 7.85 1.59
CA PRO A 197 2.08 7.86 2.18
C PRO A 197 2.03 8.44 3.59
N TYR A 198 0.92 9.05 3.92
CA TYR A 198 0.50 9.26 5.30
C TYR A 198 -0.50 8.16 5.68
N ALA A 199 -0.42 7.68 6.89
CA ALA A 199 -1.36 6.68 7.36
C ALA A 199 -2.75 7.30 7.53
N GLY A 200 -3.74 6.64 6.95
CA GLY A 200 -5.15 6.93 7.13
C GLY A 200 -5.91 5.69 7.56
N PHE A 201 -7.12 5.87 8.04
CA PHE A 201 -8.01 4.78 8.41
C PHE A 201 -9.39 5.02 7.80
N ARG A 202 -9.91 3.98 7.16
CA ARG A 202 -11.31 3.90 6.73
C ARG A 202 -11.79 2.47 6.94
N PRO A 203 -13.00 2.25 7.49
CA PRO A 203 -13.46 0.89 7.79
C PRO A 203 -13.79 0.04 6.56
N ASN A 204 -13.89 0.62 5.38
CA ASN A 204 -14.06 -0.12 4.13
C ASN A 204 -12.76 -0.86 3.73
N PHE A 205 -12.87 -2.07 3.20
CA PHE A 205 -11.72 -2.91 2.82
C PHE A 205 -11.21 -2.63 1.40
N LEU A 206 -12.07 -2.08 0.56
CA LEU A 206 -11.78 -1.64 -0.80
C LEU A 206 -12.16 -0.16 -0.97
N LYS A 207 -11.62 0.53 -1.96
CA LYS A 207 -11.97 1.95 -2.22
C LYS A 207 -13.47 2.14 -2.43
N GLN A 208 -14.12 1.20 -3.12
CA GLN A 208 -15.57 1.15 -3.35
C GLN A 208 -16.31 0.22 -2.36
N GLY A 209 -15.64 -0.20 -1.28
CA GLY A 209 -16.23 -1.05 -0.25
C GLY A 209 -17.18 -0.30 0.68
N SER A 210 -17.85 -1.06 1.54
CA SER A 210 -18.77 -0.55 2.55
C SER A 210 -18.05 -0.11 3.82
N LEU A 211 -18.54 0.94 4.48
CA LEU A 211 -18.09 1.30 5.83
C LEU A 211 -18.41 0.19 6.86
N MET A 212 -19.28 -0.75 6.51
CA MET A 212 -19.59 -1.91 7.33
C MET A 212 -18.63 -3.08 7.14
N ASP A 213 -17.65 -3.02 6.21
CA ASP A 213 -16.74 -4.12 5.94
C ASP A 213 -15.97 -4.55 7.21
N LEU A 214 -15.38 -3.58 7.93
CA LEU A 214 -14.69 -3.88 9.18
C LEU A 214 -15.63 -4.39 10.28
N PRO A 215 -16.72 -3.70 10.65
CA PRO A 215 -17.63 -4.20 11.67
C PRO A 215 -18.15 -5.61 11.38
N MET A 216 -18.56 -5.88 10.14
CA MET A 216 -19.10 -7.18 9.73
C MET A 216 -18.06 -8.29 9.65
N SER A 217 -16.78 -7.95 9.57
CA SER A 217 -15.67 -8.92 9.57
C SER A 217 -15.27 -9.38 10.98
N ILE A 218 -15.79 -8.73 12.02
CA ILE A 218 -15.47 -9.07 13.41
C ILE A 218 -16.41 -10.18 13.89
N HIS A 219 -15.81 -11.33 14.20
CA HIS A 219 -16.49 -12.52 14.68
C HIS A 219 -15.91 -12.95 16.02
N MET A 220 -16.59 -13.87 16.74
CA MET A 220 -16.13 -14.34 18.06
C MET A 220 -14.77 -15.04 18.02
N ASP A 221 -14.43 -15.68 16.90
CA ASP A 221 -13.17 -16.39 16.71
C ASP A 221 -11.98 -15.48 16.43
N ASN A 222 -12.20 -14.27 15.87
CA ASN A 222 -11.14 -13.32 15.54
C ASN A 222 -11.06 -12.09 16.47
N LEU A 223 -12.10 -11.80 17.26
CA LEU A 223 -12.12 -10.65 18.18
C LEU A 223 -10.93 -10.66 19.15
N TYR A 224 -10.69 -11.80 19.81
CA TYR A 224 -9.57 -11.93 20.74
C TYR A 224 -8.20 -11.77 20.05
N PRO A 225 -7.91 -12.45 18.92
CA PRO A 225 -6.71 -12.18 18.12
C PRO A 225 -6.52 -10.72 17.73
N MET A 226 -7.58 -10.02 17.32
CA MET A 226 -7.51 -8.61 16.94
C MET A 226 -7.14 -7.70 18.12
N LEU A 227 -7.76 -7.91 19.29
CA LEU A 227 -7.44 -7.16 20.50
C LEU A 227 -5.99 -7.42 20.97
N ARG A 228 -5.54 -8.68 20.93
CA ARG A 228 -4.16 -9.03 21.30
C ARG A 228 -3.12 -8.44 20.34
N ALA A 229 -3.38 -8.47 19.04
CA ALA A 229 -2.50 -7.86 18.05
C ALA A 229 -2.41 -6.34 18.23
N GLY A 230 -3.52 -5.66 18.48
CA GLY A 230 -3.56 -4.23 18.77
C GLY A 230 -2.76 -3.87 20.03
N TRP A 231 -2.93 -4.62 21.09
CA TRP A 231 -2.21 -4.42 22.34
C TRP A 231 -0.70 -4.68 22.20
N ALA A 232 -0.32 -5.76 21.53
CA ALA A 232 1.08 -6.13 21.29
C ALA A 232 1.82 -5.12 20.40
N ASN A 233 1.09 -4.34 19.59
CA ASN A 233 1.63 -3.31 18.70
C ASN A 233 1.21 -1.89 19.15
N MET A 234 1.12 -1.63 20.43
CA MET A 234 0.67 -0.35 20.99
C MET A 234 1.43 0.87 20.46
N PRO A 235 2.77 0.84 20.25
CA PRO A 235 3.47 1.96 19.62
C PRO A 235 2.95 2.27 18.22
N LEU A 236 2.70 1.24 17.39
CA LEU A 236 2.11 1.39 16.06
C LEU A 236 0.68 1.93 16.14
N THR A 237 -0.13 1.43 17.07
CA THR A 237 -1.50 1.89 17.28
C THR A 237 -1.53 3.37 17.66
N LYS A 238 -0.68 3.81 18.58
CA LYS A 238 -0.54 5.23 18.98
C LYS A 238 -0.08 6.09 17.81
N TYR A 239 0.89 5.62 17.03
CA TYR A 239 1.34 6.31 15.82
C TYR A 239 0.19 6.52 14.82
N LEU A 240 -0.57 5.46 14.50
CA LEU A 240 -1.70 5.54 13.58
C LEU A 240 -2.78 6.52 14.07
N LEU A 241 -3.10 6.49 15.37
CA LEU A 241 -4.04 7.46 15.97
C LEU A 241 -3.52 8.90 15.91
N GLY A 242 -2.21 9.11 16.05
CA GLY A 242 -1.56 10.40 15.85
C GLY A 242 -1.70 10.90 14.41
N GLU A 243 -1.41 10.03 13.44
CA GLU A 243 -1.53 10.35 12.02
C GLU A 243 -2.96 10.73 11.60
N LEU A 244 -3.99 10.07 12.18
CA LEU A 244 -5.39 10.39 11.89
C LEU A 244 -5.80 11.79 12.35
N ARG A 245 -5.13 12.36 13.36
CA ARG A 245 -5.42 13.68 13.92
C ARG A 245 -4.74 14.81 13.17
N LYS A 246 -3.71 14.51 12.35
CA LYS A 246 -2.98 15.53 11.60
C LYS A 246 -3.86 16.23 10.59
N THR A 247 -3.77 17.53 10.54
CA THR A 247 -4.41 18.38 9.53
C THR A 247 -3.70 18.30 8.18
N LYS A 248 -4.29 18.86 7.13
CA LYS A 248 -3.64 18.98 5.81
C LYS A 248 -2.35 19.80 5.91
N GLU A 249 -2.40 20.88 6.65
CA GLU A 249 -1.30 21.84 6.86
C GLU A 249 -0.12 21.18 7.59
N GLU A 250 -0.39 20.45 8.67
CA GLU A 250 0.65 19.71 9.41
C GLU A 250 1.34 18.65 8.53
N ARG A 251 0.58 17.98 7.66
CA ARG A 251 1.17 17.06 6.69
C ARG A 251 1.97 17.79 5.62
N PHE A 252 1.50 18.96 5.18
CA PHE A 252 2.19 19.76 4.18
C PHE A 252 3.56 20.25 4.66
N THR A 253 3.70 20.53 5.95
CA THR A 253 5.00 20.89 6.55
C THR A 253 6.07 19.83 6.28
N SER A 254 5.72 18.54 6.33
CA SER A 254 6.68 17.48 6.00
C SER A 254 7.01 17.38 4.50
N LEU A 255 6.14 17.86 3.61
CA LEU A 255 6.48 18.01 2.19
C LEU A 255 7.53 19.10 1.99
N LEU A 256 7.43 20.23 2.73
CA LEU A 256 8.42 21.32 2.65
C LEU A 256 9.82 20.88 3.08
N GLU A 257 9.94 19.86 3.91
CA GLU A 257 11.25 19.25 4.23
C GLU A 257 11.92 18.60 3.00
N TYR A 258 11.14 18.16 2.03
CA TYR A 258 11.63 17.53 0.79
C TYR A 258 11.66 18.52 -0.38
N TYR A 259 10.66 19.34 -0.51
CA TYR A 259 10.52 20.34 -1.56
C TYR A 259 10.22 21.71 -0.92
N PRO A 260 11.27 22.51 -0.61
CA PRO A 260 11.10 23.78 0.13
C PRO A 260 10.23 24.82 -0.59
N GLU A 261 10.24 24.83 -1.92
CA GLU A 261 9.49 25.78 -2.75
C GLU A 261 8.08 25.26 -3.13
N ALA A 262 7.59 24.20 -2.51
CA ALA A 262 6.26 23.67 -2.81
C ALA A 262 5.18 24.72 -2.46
N ASN A 263 4.32 25.03 -3.44
CA ASN A 263 3.16 25.89 -3.23
C ASN A 263 1.96 25.03 -2.80
N PRO A 264 1.34 25.29 -1.62
CA PRO A 264 0.21 24.51 -1.12
C PRO A 264 -0.98 24.41 -2.09
N ASP A 265 -1.21 25.42 -2.92
CA ASP A 265 -2.33 25.49 -3.85
C ASP A 265 -2.21 24.49 -5.02
N ASP A 266 -0.99 24.03 -5.31
CA ASP A 266 -0.73 23.05 -6.36
C ASP A 266 -0.94 21.60 -5.90
N TRP A 267 -1.24 21.37 -4.62
CA TRP A 267 -1.29 20.05 -4.04
C TRP A 267 -2.66 19.70 -3.46
N GLU A 268 -3.20 18.60 -3.91
CA GLU A 268 -4.40 18.00 -3.35
C GLU A 268 -4.08 16.76 -2.50
N LEU A 269 -4.77 16.60 -1.39
CA LEU A 269 -4.66 15.40 -0.55
C LEU A 269 -5.66 14.34 -1.04
N ILE A 270 -5.13 13.21 -1.51
CA ILE A 270 -5.93 12.10 -2.06
C ILE A 270 -5.75 10.80 -1.27
N THR A 271 -6.75 9.94 -1.31
CA THR A 271 -6.60 8.54 -0.88
C THR A 271 -6.09 7.72 -2.06
N ALA A 272 -4.80 7.38 -2.06
CA ALA A 272 -4.17 6.65 -3.16
C ALA A 272 -4.35 5.14 -3.06
N GLY A 273 -4.28 4.58 -1.86
CA GLY A 273 -4.37 3.14 -1.63
C GLY A 273 -5.23 2.76 -0.43
N GLN A 274 -5.79 1.56 -0.49
CA GLN A 274 -6.50 0.92 0.61
C GLN A 274 -6.02 -0.52 0.72
N ARG A 275 -5.65 -0.96 1.91
CA ARG A 275 -5.29 -2.36 2.16
C ARG A 275 -5.82 -2.81 3.50
N VAL A 276 -6.05 -4.11 3.62
CA VAL A 276 -6.38 -4.75 4.88
C VAL A 276 -5.12 -5.41 5.43
N GLN A 277 -4.65 -4.91 6.57
CA GLN A 277 -3.55 -5.51 7.29
C GLN A 277 -4.07 -6.75 8.02
N ILE A 278 -3.60 -7.92 7.64
CA ILE A 278 -4.09 -9.17 8.18
C ILE A 278 -3.61 -9.38 9.63
N ILE A 279 -4.55 -9.81 10.45
CA ILE A 279 -4.34 -10.28 11.81
C ILE A 279 -4.73 -11.75 11.84
N LYS A 280 -3.89 -12.59 12.41
CA LYS A 280 -4.23 -13.99 12.59
C LYS A 280 -4.05 -14.46 14.03
N LYS A 281 -4.81 -15.48 14.39
CA LYS A 281 -4.67 -16.17 15.65
C LYS A 281 -3.28 -16.84 15.74
N ASP A 282 -2.63 -16.66 16.88
CA ASP A 282 -1.35 -17.28 17.19
C ASP A 282 -1.48 -18.05 18.52
N PRO A 283 -1.07 -19.33 18.58
CA PRO A 283 -1.24 -20.16 19.79
C PRO A 283 -0.49 -19.61 21.02
N LYS A 284 0.63 -18.92 20.81
CA LYS A 284 1.47 -18.41 21.91
C LYS A 284 1.16 -16.96 22.26
N LYS A 285 0.91 -16.13 21.25
CA LYS A 285 0.72 -14.68 21.42
C LYS A 285 -0.75 -14.26 21.43
N GLY A 286 -1.66 -15.17 21.10
CA GLY A 286 -3.10 -14.92 20.98
C GLY A 286 -3.50 -14.32 19.63
N GLY A 287 -2.78 -13.28 19.17
CA GLY A 287 -2.99 -12.65 17.88
C GLY A 287 -1.73 -11.93 17.42
N VAL A 288 -1.44 -11.97 16.12
CA VAL A 288 -0.28 -11.32 15.50
C VAL A 288 -0.67 -10.58 14.23
N LEU A 289 0.00 -9.45 13.97
CA LEU A 289 -0.03 -8.79 12.67
C LEU A 289 0.83 -9.60 11.70
N GLN A 290 0.25 -9.91 10.54
CA GLN A 290 0.94 -10.63 9.47
C GLN A 290 1.50 -9.62 8.46
N PHE A 291 2.81 -9.45 8.46
CA PHE A 291 3.50 -8.61 7.47
C PHE A 291 3.82 -9.44 6.22
N GLY A 292 3.29 -9.03 5.09
CA GLY A 292 3.44 -9.72 3.82
C GLY A 292 2.20 -10.49 3.40
N THR A 293 2.29 -11.13 2.23
CA THR A 293 1.21 -11.94 1.66
C THR A 293 1.17 -13.30 2.35
N GLU A 294 -0.02 -13.72 2.76
CA GLU A 294 -0.27 -15.06 3.28
C GLU A 294 -1.21 -15.81 2.35
N ILE A 295 -0.89 -17.06 2.07
CA ILE A 295 -1.74 -17.97 1.30
C ILE A 295 -2.41 -18.92 2.29
N VAL A 296 -3.73 -18.90 2.32
CA VAL A 296 -4.56 -19.84 3.09
C VAL A 296 -5.14 -20.85 2.11
N ALA A 297 -4.79 -22.12 2.28
CA ALA A 297 -5.27 -23.21 1.44
C ALA A 297 -6.13 -24.18 2.26
N HIS A 298 -7.24 -24.63 1.69
CA HIS A 298 -8.04 -25.69 2.31
C HIS A 298 -7.29 -27.02 2.20
N ALA A 299 -7.41 -27.85 3.23
CA ALA A 299 -6.66 -29.09 3.39
C ALA A 299 -6.89 -30.11 2.24
N ASP A 300 -8.04 -30.05 1.58
CA ASP A 300 -8.35 -30.94 0.45
C ASP A 300 -7.87 -30.40 -0.92
N GLY A 301 -7.24 -29.23 -0.96
CA GLY A 301 -6.68 -28.64 -2.17
C GLY A 301 -7.71 -27.98 -3.10
N SER A 302 -8.91 -27.72 -2.64
CA SER A 302 -9.99 -27.10 -3.45
C SER A 302 -10.06 -25.59 -3.36
#